data_2873a6de7db94d0f7ee38a089361d7f6
#
_entry.id   2873a6de7db94d0f7ee38a089361d7f6
#
_cell.length_a   1.000
_cell.length_b   1.000
_cell.length_c   1.000
_cell.angle_alpha   90.00
_cell.angle_beta   90.00
_cell.angle_gamma   90.00
#
_symmetry.space_group_name_H-M   'P 1'
#
loop_
_entity.id
_entity.type
_entity.pdbx_description
1 polymer ?
#
loop_
_entity_poly.entity_id
_entity_poly.type
_entity_poly.pdbx_seq_one_letter_code
_entity_poly.pdbx_strand_id
1 'polypeptide(L)'
;VRDVHPTHYGRVCPIETPEGPNIGLINSLASYARTNDYGFIETPYRKVIDGRVTSEIEYLSAINESQFVIAQASASIDEKGNFKDDLVAVRHLNEFTSKNPTDIDYMDVSAQQVVSVAASLIPFLEHDDANRALMGSNMQRQAVPTLRAETPLVGTGIERKVASDSGVCKVALRGGYVESVDAGRIVVRVDHNETQAGEAGVDIYKLTKYTRSNQNTCIDQKPIVRQGDVVSKGDVLADGPSVDLGELALGQNMRIAFMPWNGYNFEDSILISERVVQEDRFTTIHIQELSCVARDTKLGSEEITADIPNVGEAALGRLDESGIVHIGAEVSAGDILVGKVTPKGETQLTPEEKLLRAIFGEKASDVKDLSLIHISEPTRPLYISYAVFCL
;
A
#
# COMPACT_ATOMS: atom_id res chain seq x y z
N VAL A 1 -16.88 -2.83 24.74
CA VAL A 1 -16.77 -2.29 23.37
C VAL A 1 -15.48 -2.74 22.69
N ARG A 2 -14.37 -2.93 23.46
CA ARG A 2 -13.05 -3.33 22.90
C ARG A 2 -12.86 -4.83 22.77
N ASP A 3 -13.74 -5.63 23.35
CA ASP A 3 -13.64 -7.08 23.38
C ASP A 3 -14.15 -7.70 22.07
N VAL A 4 -13.60 -8.85 21.71
CA VAL A 4 -14.07 -9.63 20.58
C VAL A 4 -15.37 -10.34 20.98
N HIS A 5 -16.44 -10.11 20.22
CA HIS A 5 -17.73 -10.73 20.44
C HIS A 5 -17.99 -11.85 19.43
N PRO A 6 -18.70 -12.94 19.77
CA PRO A 6 -19.01 -14.02 18.83
C PRO A 6 -19.70 -13.58 17.52
N THR A 7 -20.49 -12.50 17.57
CA THR A 7 -21.13 -11.91 16.37
C THR A 7 -20.14 -11.25 15.40
N HIS A 8 -18.89 -11.07 15.79
CA HIS A 8 -17.83 -10.56 14.92
C HIS A 8 -17.31 -11.59 13.93
N TYR A 9 -17.64 -12.87 14.15
CA TYR A 9 -17.20 -13.95 13.27
C TYR A 9 -17.60 -13.70 11.81
N GLY A 10 -16.60 -13.70 10.93
CA GLY A 10 -16.79 -13.44 9.49
C GLY A 10 -17.20 -12.01 9.12
N ARG A 11 -17.32 -11.08 10.08
CA ARG A 11 -17.73 -9.68 9.87
C ARG A 11 -16.64 -8.69 10.20
N VAL A 12 -16.04 -8.84 11.37
CA VAL A 12 -14.98 -7.96 11.88
C VAL A 12 -13.76 -8.80 12.22
N CYS A 13 -12.60 -8.41 11.71
CA CYS A 13 -11.35 -9.12 12.01
C CYS A 13 -11.00 -9.04 13.49
N PRO A 14 -10.71 -10.16 14.15
CA PRO A 14 -10.33 -10.16 15.56
C PRO A 14 -8.87 -9.74 15.79
N ILE A 15 -8.05 -9.68 14.75
CA ILE A 15 -6.60 -9.46 14.81
C ILE A 15 -6.24 -8.05 14.40
N GLU A 16 -6.75 -7.55 13.27
CA GLU A 16 -6.37 -6.25 12.72
C GLU A 16 -7.02 -5.10 13.47
N THR A 17 -6.29 -4.49 14.39
CA THR A 17 -6.67 -3.31 15.15
C THR A 17 -5.41 -2.48 15.45
N PRO A 18 -5.48 -1.15 15.63
CA PRO A 18 -4.33 -0.37 16.04
C PRO A 18 -3.76 -0.82 17.37
N GLU A 19 -2.46 -0.62 17.55
CA GLU A 19 -1.80 -0.72 18.84
C GLU A 19 -1.97 0.60 19.62
N GLY A 20 -2.09 0.51 20.94
CA GLY A 20 -2.17 1.69 21.81
C GLY A 20 -3.58 2.07 22.25
N PRO A 21 -3.90 3.37 22.47
CA PRO A 21 -5.15 3.81 23.08
C PRO A 21 -6.41 3.42 22.31
N ASN A 22 -6.31 3.26 21.02
CA ASN A 22 -7.43 2.96 20.11
C ASN A 22 -7.61 1.45 19.86
N ILE A 23 -6.91 0.59 20.59
CA ILE A 23 -7.05 -0.86 20.43
C ILE A 23 -8.51 -1.31 20.63
N GLY A 24 -9.02 -2.11 19.72
CA GLY A 24 -10.39 -2.63 19.77
C GLY A 24 -11.49 -1.61 19.44
N LEU A 25 -11.17 -0.32 19.28
CA LEU A 25 -12.12 0.72 18.88
C LEU A 25 -12.16 0.93 17.36
N ILE A 26 -11.01 0.84 16.72
CA ILE A 26 -10.88 0.90 15.25
C ILE A 26 -10.67 -0.51 14.76
N ASN A 27 -11.65 -1.02 14.02
CA ASN A 27 -11.67 -2.39 13.55
C ASN A 27 -11.66 -2.43 12.02
N SER A 28 -11.27 -3.57 11.46
CA SER A 28 -11.27 -3.82 10.02
C SER A 28 -12.32 -4.83 9.63
N LEU A 29 -12.93 -4.65 8.47
CA LEU A 29 -13.91 -5.58 7.92
C LEU A 29 -13.23 -6.90 7.56
N ALA A 30 -13.93 -8.02 7.79
CA ALA A 30 -13.44 -9.33 7.36
C ALA A 30 -13.43 -9.45 5.83
N SER A 31 -12.61 -10.36 5.29
CA SER A 31 -12.31 -10.45 3.85
C SER A 31 -13.53 -10.61 2.95
N TYR A 32 -14.52 -11.38 3.37
CA TYR A 32 -15.75 -11.66 2.57
C TYR A 32 -16.98 -10.96 3.09
N ALA A 33 -16.85 -10.13 4.13
CA ALA A 33 -17.96 -9.38 4.69
C ALA A 33 -18.43 -8.25 3.76
N ARG A 34 -19.70 -8.00 3.75
CA ARG A 34 -20.32 -6.87 3.06
C ARG A 34 -21.39 -6.22 3.92
N THR A 35 -21.77 -5.01 3.59
CA THR A 35 -22.91 -4.33 4.21
C THR A 35 -24.17 -4.55 3.35
N ASN A 36 -25.30 -4.78 4.00
CA ASN A 36 -26.60 -4.83 3.32
C ASN A 36 -27.19 -3.41 3.15
N ASP A 37 -28.36 -3.32 2.49
CA ASP A 37 -29.05 -2.04 2.24
C ASP A 37 -29.46 -1.28 3.52
N TYR A 38 -29.53 -1.98 4.65
CA TYR A 38 -29.84 -1.43 5.97
C TYR A 38 -28.61 -1.06 6.79
N GLY A 39 -27.39 -1.31 6.27
CA GLY A 39 -26.14 -1.03 6.95
C GLY A 39 -25.66 -2.11 7.92
N PHE A 40 -26.29 -3.29 7.98
CA PHE A 40 -25.79 -4.42 8.74
C PHE A 40 -24.69 -5.18 7.99
N ILE A 41 -23.71 -5.67 8.73
CA ILE A 41 -22.63 -6.47 8.16
C ILE A 41 -23.10 -7.92 8.02
N GLU A 42 -22.94 -8.47 6.83
CA GLU A 42 -23.29 -9.85 6.46
C GLU A 42 -22.04 -10.61 6.04
N THR A 43 -22.07 -11.92 6.26
CA THR A 43 -21.00 -12.85 5.87
C THR A 43 -21.57 -13.99 5.02
N PRO A 44 -20.80 -14.49 4.01
CA PRO A 44 -21.30 -15.53 3.13
C PRO A 44 -21.17 -16.92 3.76
N TYR A 45 -22.16 -17.76 3.47
CA TYR A 45 -22.17 -19.18 3.82
C TYR A 45 -22.66 -20.01 2.63
N ARG A 46 -22.16 -21.25 2.52
CA ARG A 46 -22.67 -22.22 1.57
C ARG A 46 -23.84 -22.96 2.19
N LYS A 47 -24.93 -23.09 1.44
CA LYS A 47 -26.10 -23.80 1.89
C LYS A 47 -25.86 -25.32 1.87
N VAL A 48 -26.28 -26.01 2.91
CA VAL A 48 -26.24 -27.46 3.03
C VAL A 48 -27.66 -28.00 2.96
N ILE A 49 -27.88 -29.02 2.14
CA ILE A 49 -29.17 -29.69 1.99
C ILE A 49 -28.92 -31.20 2.18
N ASP A 50 -29.56 -31.79 3.17
CA ASP A 50 -29.47 -33.21 3.51
C ASP A 50 -28.03 -33.75 3.62
N GLY A 51 -27.16 -32.98 4.31
CA GLY A 51 -25.75 -33.34 4.49
C GLY A 51 -24.86 -33.13 3.25
N ARG A 52 -25.38 -32.47 2.21
CA ARG A 52 -24.64 -32.13 1.00
C ARG A 52 -24.46 -30.63 0.88
N VAL A 53 -23.21 -30.21 0.76
CA VAL A 53 -22.83 -28.81 0.51
C VAL A 53 -23.15 -28.45 -0.93
N THR A 54 -23.91 -27.36 -1.12
CA THR A 54 -24.24 -26.83 -2.44
C THR A 54 -23.27 -25.71 -2.84
N SER A 55 -23.30 -25.29 -4.10
CA SER A 55 -22.60 -24.11 -4.60
C SER A 55 -23.35 -22.79 -4.34
N GLU A 56 -24.57 -22.87 -3.79
CA GLU A 56 -25.39 -21.70 -3.47
C GLU A 56 -24.80 -20.98 -2.26
N ILE A 57 -24.54 -19.67 -2.42
CA ILE A 57 -23.99 -18.80 -1.38
C ILE A 57 -25.07 -17.85 -0.91
N GLU A 58 -25.31 -17.84 0.39
CA GLU A 58 -26.27 -16.96 1.04
C GLU A 58 -25.53 -16.07 2.06
N TYR A 59 -25.88 -14.78 2.10
CA TYR A 59 -25.30 -13.84 3.04
C TYR A 59 -26.21 -13.71 4.26
N LEU A 60 -25.67 -13.96 5.43
CA LEU A 60 -26.43 -13.92 6.68
C LEU A 60 -25.92 -12.81 7.58
N SER A 61 -26.87 -12.08 8.19
CA SER A 61 -26.58 -11.16 9.29
C SER A 61 -26.40 -11.92 10.60
N ALA A 62 -25.78 -11.30 11.61
CA ALA A 62 -25.54 -11.93 12.90
C ALA A 62 -26.83 -12.41 13.60
N ILE A 63 -27.95 -11.71 13.39
CA ILE A 63 -29.25 -12.04 13.97
C ILE A 63 -29.78 -13.35 13.37
N ASN A 64 -29.73 -13.48 12.05
CA ASN A 64 -30.23 -14.64 11.34
C ASN A 64 -29.32 -15.85 11.55
N GLU A 65 -28.02 -15.64 11.59
CA GLU A 65 -27.00 -16.67 11.76
C GLU A 65 -27.18 -17.47 13.05
N SER A 66 -27.57 -16.83 14.14
CA SER A 66 -27.69 -17.48 15.45
C SER A 66 -28.69 -18.65 15.49
N GLN A 67 -29.60 -18.73 14.52
CA GLN A 67 -30.64 -19.75 14.45
C GLN A 67 -30.19 -21.03 13.73
N PHE A 68 -29.09 -20.97 12.98
CA PHE A 68 -28.64 -22.03 12.11
C PHE A 68 -27.42 -22.78 12.68
N VAL A 69 -27.27 -24.01 12.22
CA VAL A 69 -26.11 -24.87 12.51
C VAL A 69 -25.11 -24.71 11.36
N ILE A 70 -23.93 -24.19 11.65
CA ILE A 70 -22.94 -23.84 10.64
C ILE A 70 -21.69 -24.70 10.80
N ALA A 71 -21.32 -25.46 9.78
CA ALA A 71 -20.08 -26.22 9.73
C ALA A 71 -18.88 -25.34 9.45
N GLN A 72 -17.73 -25.72 10.01
CA GLN A 72 -16.46 -25.02 9.74
C GLN A 72 -15.94 -25.34 8.33
N ALA A 73 -15.18 -24.41 7.74
CA ALA A 73 -14.56 -24.58 6.44
C ALA A 73 -13.55 -25.74 6.36
N SER A 74 -13.01 -26.18 7.51
CA SER A 74 -12.07 -27.30 7.61
C SER A 74 -12.73 -28.69 7.54
N ALA A 75 -14.06 -28.77 7.53
CA ALA A 75 -14.77 -30.05 7.45
C ALA A 75 -14.45 -30.81 6.15
N SER A 76 -14.17 -32.10 6.27
CA SER A 76 -13.80 -32.92 5.12
C SER A 76 -15.02 -33.18 4.24
N ILE A 77 -14.91 -32.78 2.96
CA ILE A 77 -15.98 -32.97 1.97
C ILE A 77 -15.50 -33.92 0.87
N ASP A 78 -16.43 -34.72 0.34
CA ASP A 78 -16.21 -35.56 -0.84
C ASP A 78 -16.34 -34.73 -2.14
N GLU A 79 -15.87 -35.25 -3.28
CA GLU A 79 -16.03 -34.63 -4.61
C GLU A 79 -17.50 -34.35 -4.97
N LYS A 80 -18.45 -35.09 -4.39
CA LYS A 80 -19.88 -34.88 -4.57
C LYS A 80 -20.48 -33.83 -3.62
N GLY A 81 -19.70 -33.28 -2.70
CA GLY A 81 -20.13 -32.31 -1.70
C GLY A 81 -20.70 -32.90 -0.41
N ASN A 82 -20.60 -34.21 -0.17
CA ASN A 82 -21.06 -34.80 1.08
C ASN A 82 -19.96 -34.76 2.14
N PHE A 83 -20.33 -34.59 3.41
CA PHE A 83 -19.39 -34.70 4.52
C PHE A 83 -18.90 -36.16 4.66
N LYS A 84 -17.59 -36.32 4.90
CA LYS A 84 -16.98 -37.66 5.07
C LYS A 84 -17.09 -38.15 6.49
N ASP A 85 -17.14 -37.25 7.46
CA ASP A 85 -17.12 -37.55 8.87
C ASP A 85 -18.55 -37.70 9.40
N ASP A 86 -18.79 -38.71 10.28
CA ASP A 86 -20.08 -38.95 10.93
C ASP A 86 -20.45 -37.83 11.92
N LEU A 87 -19.44 -37.16 12.49
CA LEU A 87 -19.58 -36.01 13.38
C LEU A 87 -18.73 -34.84 12.86
N VAL A 88 -19.39 -33.77 12.49
CA VAL A 88 -18.78 -32.56 11.96
C VAL A 88 -18.72 -31.46 13.05
N ALA A 89 -17.59 -30.78 13.16
CA ALA A 89 -17.44 -29.61 14.03
C ALA A 89 -18.30 -28.48 13.49
N VAL A 90 -19.23 -27.99 14.31
CA VAL A 90 -20.18 -26.94 13.96
C VAL A 90 -20.21 -25.85 15.01
N ARG A 91 -20.68 -24.70 14.60
CA ARG A 91 -21.01 -23.57 15.46
C ARG A 91 -22.53 -23.41 15.51
N HIS A 92 -23.07 -23.39 16.71
CA HIS A 92 -24.50 -23.21 16.95
C HIS A 92 -24.72 -22.43 18.24
N LEU A 93 -25.54 -21.37 18.23
CA LEU A 93 -25.80 -20.49 19.38
C LEU A 93 -24.52 -19.96 20.05
N ASN A 94 -23.52 -19.61 19.23
CA ASN A 94 -22.18 -19.13 19.65
C ASN A 94 -21.31 -20.18 20.39
N GLU A 95 -21.70 -21.45 20.39
CA GLU A 95 -20.91 -22.54 20.95
C GLU A 95 -20.40 -23.47 19.86
N PHE A 96 -19.20 -24.00 20.06
CA PHE A 96 -18.62 -25.02 19.20
C PHE A 96 -19.03 -26.43 19.69
N THR A 97 -19.74 -27.15 18.84
CA THR A 97 -20.24 -28.48 19.12
C THR A 97 -19.97 -29.41 17.94
N SER A 98 -20.25 -30.71 18.08
CA SER A 98 -20.21 -31.64 16.96
C SER A 98 -21.64 -32.15 16.71
N LYS A 99 -22.07 -32.14 15.44
CA LYS A 99 -23.40 -32.64 15.03
C LYS A 99 -23.29 -33.55 13.83
N ASN A 100 -24.37 -34.26 13.56
CA ASN A 100 -24.51 -35.15 12.39
C ASN A 100 -24.61 -34.26 11.11
N PRO A 101 -24.12 -34.76 9.96
CA PRO A 101 -24.21 -34.02 8.67
C PRO A 101 -25.62 -33.59 8.28
N THR A 102 -26.64 -34.37 8.66
CA THR A 102 -28.06 -34.10 8.36
C THR A 102 -28.63 -32.89 9.10
N ASP A 103 -28.00 -32.50 10.23
CA ASP A 103 -28.48 -31.43 11.09
C ASP A 103 -27.78 -30.10 10.77
N ILE A 104 -26.99 -30.05 9.71
CA ILE A 104 -26.20 -28.88 9.30
C ILE A 104 -26.95 -28.08 8.24
N ASP A 105 -27.16 -26.79 8.49
CA ASP A 105 -27.87 -25.88 7.58
C ASP A 105 -26.92 -25.17 6.61
N TYR A 106 -25.76 -24.75 7.10
CA TYR A 106 -24.77 -23.98 6.35
C TYR A 106 -23.35 -24.43 6.62
N MET A 107 -22.45 -24.06 5.75
CA MET A 107 -21.00 -24.24 5.90
C MET A 107 -20.25 -22.97 5.57
N ASP A 108 -19.16 -22.69 6.28
CA ASP A 108 -18.25 -21.59 5.95
C ASP A 108 -17.70 -21.73 4.53
N VAL A 109 -17.55 -20.61 3.83
CA VAL A 109 -17.02 -20.60 2.47
C VAL A 109 -15.50 -20.86 2.48
N SER A 110 -14.78 -20.22 3.39
CA SER A 110 -13.33 -20.34 3.56
C SER A 110 -12.92 -19.98 4.97
N ALA A 111 -11.80 -20.54 5.45
CA ALA A 111 -11.21 -20.13 6.72
C ALA A 111 -10.76 -18.67 6.72
N GLN A 112 -10.41 -18.11 5.56
CA GLN A 112 -10.00 -16.72 5.41
C GLN A 112 -11.11 -15.71 5.66
N GLN A 113 -12.38 -16.12 5.66
CA GLN A 113 -13.50 -15.22 5.91
C GLN A 113 -13.54 -14.64 7.33
N VAL A 114 -12.83 -15.24 8.27
CA VAL A 114 -12.82 -14.80 9.67
C VAL A 114 -11.94 -13.57 9.87
N VAL A 115 -10.91 -13.40 9.07
CA VAL A 115 -9.87 -12.37 9.20
C VAL A 115 -9.96 -11.33 8.10
N SER A 116 -9.36 -10.18 8.31
CA SER A 116 -9.25 -9.12 7.30
C SER A 116 -8.29 -9.52 6.16
N VAL A 117 -8.28 -8.74 5.09
CA VAL A 117 -7.37 -8.95 3.96
C VAL A 117 -5.90 -8.92 4.39
N ALA A 118 -5.51 -7.96 5.25
CA ALA A 118 -4.13 -7.86 5.73
C ALA A 118 -3.74 -9.10 6.55
N ALA A 119 -4.59 -9.55 7.46
CA ALA A 119 -4.33 -10.75 8.26
C ALA A 119 -4.35 -12.03 7.40
N SER A 120 -5.17 -12.10 6.35
CA SER A 120 -5.23 -13.25 5.44
C SER A 120 -4.00 -13.39 4.54
N LEU A 121 -3.18 -12.36 4.43
CA LEU A 121 -1.90 -12.40 3.72
C LEU A 121 -0.76 -12.98 4.56
N ILE A 122 -0.94 -13.20 5.86
CA ILE A 122 0.08 -13.77 6.74
C ILE A 122 0.13 -15.29 6.55
N PRO A 123 1.24 -15.86 6.04
CA PRO A 123 1.37 -17.30 5.93
C PRO A 123 1.50 -17.92 7.33
N PHE A 124 0.92 -19.12 7.52
CA PHE A 124 0.91 -19.83 8.79
C PHE A 124 0.33 -19.05 9.96
N LEU A 125 -0.67 -18.20 9.70
CA LEU A 125 -1.32 -17.36 10.72
C LEU A 125 -1.82 -18.17 11.92
N GLU A 126 -2.31 -19.37 11.70
CA GLU A 126 -2.84 -20.28 12.72
C GLU A 126 -1.78 -20.75 13.74
N HIS A 127 -0.49 -20.60 13.43
CA HIS A 127 0.63 -20.93 14.31
C HIS A 127 1.18 -19.72 15.08
N ASP A 128 0.69 -18.50 14.76
CA ASP A 128 1.15 -17.28 15.38
C ASP A 128 0.28 -16.88 16.58
N ASP A 129 0.90 -16.30 17.59
CA ASP A 129 0.18 -15.64 18.67
C ASP A 129 -0.59 -14.41 18.15
N ALA A 130 -1.80 -14.18 18.67
CA ALA A 130 -2.67 -13.09 18.23
C ALA A 130 -1.99 -11.71 18.34
N ASN A 131 -1.18 -11.48 19.39
CA ASN A 131 -0.47 -10.22 19.57
C ASN A 131 0.57 -9.99 18.47
N ARG A 132 1.29 -11.05 18.07
CA ARG A 132 2.28 -10.95 16.98
C ARG A 132 1.63 -10.83 15.61
N ALA A 133 0.53 -11.51 15.37
CA ALA A 133 -0.27 -11.38 14.16
C ALA A 133 -0.84 -9.97 14.01
N LEU A 134 -1.30 -9.33 15.10
CA LEU A 134 -1.73 -7.93 15.13
C LEU A 134 -0.60 -7.00 14.70
N MET A 135 0.59 -7.15 15.29
CA MET A 135 1.75 -6.35 14.92
C MET A 135 2.12 -6.55 13.43
N GLY A 136 2.18 -7.80 12.97
CA GLY A 136 2.48 -8.15 11.58
C GLY A 136 1.50 -7.57 10.58
N SER A 137 0.20 -7.67 10.83
CA SER A 137 -0.83 -7.10 9.95
C SER A 137 -0.75 -5.58 9.86
N ASN A 138 -0.44 -4.90 10.97
CA ASN A 138 -0.21 -3.46 10.99
C ASN A 138 1.04 -3.05 10.21
N MET A 139 2.13 -3.82 10.32
CA MET A 139 3.38 -3.54 9.60
C MET A 139 3.25 -3.76 8.09
N GLN A 140 2.48 -4.74 7.62
CA GLN A 140 2.21 -4.92 6.18
C GLN A 140 1.63 -3.65 5.53
N ARG A 141 0.79 -2.90 6.25
CA ARG A 141 0.21 -1.64 5.76
C ARG A 141 1.20 -0.49 5.68
N GLN A 142 2.37 -0.61 6.31
CA GLN A 142 3.45 0.38 6.31
C GLN A 142 4.57 0.03 5.33
N ALA A 143 4.41 -1.03 4.54
CA ALA A 143 5.41 -1.46 3.58
C ALA A 143 5.64 -0.39 2.50
N VAL A 144 6.91 -0.04 2.27
CA VAL A 144 7.33 0.90 1.25
C VAL A 144 7.71 0.13 -0.02
N PRO A 145 7.24 0.53 -1.20
CA PRO A 145 7.62 -0.09 -2.46
C PRO A 145 9.14 -0.06 -2.66
N THR A 146 9.72 -1.22 -2.90
CA THR A 146 11.16 -1.33 -3.22
C THR A 146 11.40 -1.08 -4.71
N LEU A 147 12.65 -0.80 -5.06
CA LEU A 147 13.07 -0.58 -6.46
C LEU A 147 12.73 -1.78 -7.35
N ARG A 148 12.89 -2.98 -6.81
CA ARG A 148 12.49 -4.24 -7.46
C ARG A 148 11.57 -4.98 -6.51
N ALA A 149 10.36 -5.27 -6.95
CA ALA A 149 9.47 -6.17 -6.24
C ALA A 149 9.95 -7.62 -6.46
N GLU A 150 9.76 -8.46 -5.46
CA GLU A 150 10.08 -9.89 -5.53
C GLU A 150 8.90 -10.69 -4.96
N THR A 151 8.38 -11.62 -5.74
CA THR A 151 7.26 -12.47 -5.33
C THR A 151 7.64 -13.30 -4.10
N PRO A 152 6.80 -13.37 -3.06
CA PRO A 152 7.09 -14.18 -1.89
C PRO A 152 7.13 -15.67 -2.25
N LEU A 153 8.10 -16.40 -1.68
CA LEU A 153 8.23 -17.85 -1.90
C LEU A 153 7.13 -18.63 -1.22
N VAL A 154 6.58 -18.12 -0.13
CA VAL A 154 5.47 -18.70 0.61
C VAL A 154 4.35 -17.67 0.67
N GLY A 155 3.16 -18.04 0.23
CA GLY A 155 2.00 -17.19 0.20
C GLY A 155 0.73 -17.93 0.61
N THR A 156 -0.35 -17.20 0.75
CA THR A 156 -1.67 -17.73 1.15
C THR A 156 -2.62 -17.97 -0.03
N GLY A 157 -2.23 -17.56 -1.24
CA GLY A 157 -3.03 -17.66 -2.46
C GLY A 157 -3.98 -16.49 -2.71
N ILE A 158 -4.11 -15.54 -1.78
CA ILE A 158 -4.95 -14.35 -1.95
C ILE A 158 -4.20 -13.19 -2.63
N GLU A 159 -2.88 -13.27 -2.74
CA GLU A 159 -1.99 -12.21 -3.22
C GLU A 159 -2.38 -11.71 -4.62
N ARG A 160 -2.69 -12.62 -5.55
CA ARG A 160 -3.14 -12.27 -6.91
C ARG A 160 -4.43 -11.47 -6.89
N LYS A 161 -5.39 -11.94 -6.10
CA LYS A 161 -6.69 -11.27 -6.01
C LYS A 161 -6.56 -9.88 -5.40
N VAL A 162 -5.76 -9.74 -4.34
CA VAL A 162 -5.48 -8.46 -3.70
C VAL A 162 -4.78 -7.51 -4.66
N ALA A 163 -3.78 -7.96 -5.41
CA ALA A 163 -3.07 -7.14 -6.39
C ALA A 163 -4.00 -6.64 -7.50
N SER A 164 -4.85 -7.50 -8.06
CA SER A 164 -5.79 -7.11 -9.12
C SER A 164 -6.88 -6.15 -8.63
N ASP A 165 -7.44 -6.40 -7.43
CA ASP A 165 -8.55 -5.62 -6.89
C ASP A 165 -8.09 -4.29 -6.27
N SER A 166 -6.82 -4.15 -5.90
CA SER A 166 -6.25 -2.91 -5.34
C SER A 166 -6.24 -1.73 -6.32
N GLY A 167 -6.35 -1.99 -7.63
CA GLY A 167 -6.30 -0.96 -8.67
C GLY A 167 -4.91 -0.40 -8.96
N VAL A 168 -3.84 -0.91 -8.32
CA VAL A 168 -2.46 -0.50 -8.61
C VAL A 168 -1.95 -1.10 -9.93
N CYS A 169 -2.48 -2.25 -10.32
CA CYS A 169 -2.20 -2.93 -11.58
C CYS A 169 -3.14 -2.44 -12.68
N LYS A 170 -2.69 -2.53 -13.94
CA LYS A 170 -3.58 -2.38 -15.10
C LYS A 170 -4.12 -3.75 -15.47
N VAL A 171 -5.43 -3.86 -15.47
CA VAL A 171 -6.17 -5.10 -15.76
C VAL A 171 -6.92 -4.94 -17.07
N ALA A 172 -6.96 -5.99 -17.88
CA ALA A 172 -7.68 -6.00 -19.15
C ALA A 172 -9.21 -5.87 -18.93
N LEU A 173 -9.82 -4.88 -19.54
CA LEU A 173 -11.27 -4.65 -19.48
C LEU A 173 -12.02 -5.62 -20.38
N ARG A 174 -11.42 -5.97 -21.52
CA ARG A 174 -11.95 -6.88 -22.54
C ARG A 174 -10.85 -7.83 -23.01
N GLY A 175 -11.24 -8.98 -23.50
CA GLY A 175 -10.31 -9.94 -24.12
C GLY A 175 -9.86 -9.50 -25.51
N GLY A 176 -8.70 -9.96 -25.91
CA GLY A 176 -8.11 -9.63 -27.19
C GLY A 176 -6.64 -10.02 -27.32
N TYR A 177 -5.92 -9.40 -28.24
CA TYR A 177 -4.49 -9.58 -28.36
C TYR A 177 -3.74 -8.25 -28.28
N VAL A 178 -2.54 -8.31 -27.74
CA VAL A 178 -1.67 -7.15 -27.55
C VAL A 178 -1.05 -6.75 -28.89
N GLU A 179 -1.45 -5.60 -29.44
CA GLU A 179 -0.95 -5.11 -30.72
C GLU A 179 0.39 -4.38 -30.59
N SER A 180 0.53 -3.53 -29.57
CA SER A 180 1.79 -2.85 -29.28
C SER A 180 1.96 -2.59 -27.79
N VAL A 181 3.21 -2.60 -27.33
CA VAL A 181 3.60 -2.31 -25.94
C VAL A 181 4.76 -1.34 -25.96
N ASP A 182 4.64 -0.26 -25.22
CA ASP A 182 5.75 0.62 -24.89
C ASP A 182 5.76 0.93 -23.37
N ALA A 183 6.75 1.66 -22.91
CA ALA A 183 6.85 2.00 -21.48
C ALA A 183 5.70 2.88 -20.96
N GLY A 184 5.01 3.59 -21.83
CA GLY A 184 3.94 4.53 -21.48
C GLY A 184 2.53 4.02 -21.75
N ARG A 185 2.38 2.99 -22.58
CA ARG A 185 1.06 2.47 -22.97
C ARG A 185 1.09 1.03 -23.48
N ILE A 186 -0.06 0.38 -23.34
CA ILE A 186 -0.35 -0.94 -23.94
C ILE A 186 -1.57 -0.77 -24.83
N VAL A 187 -1.50 -1.27 -26.04
CA VAL A 187 -2.60 -1.25 -27.00
C VAL A 187 -3.08 -2.69 -27.21
N VAL A 188 -4.33 -2.94 -26.87
CA VAL A 188 -4.98 -4.24 -27.02
C VAL A 188 -6.05 -4.15 -28.07
N ARG A 189 -5.97 -4.99 -29.08
CA ARG A 189 -7.02 -5.16 -30.07
C ARG A 189 -8.05 -6.14 -29.56
N VAL A 190 -9.26 -5.66 -29.37
CA VAL A 190 -10.35 -6.42 -28.73
C VAL A 190 -10.89 -7.47 -29.69
N ASP A 191 -11.24 -8.64 -29.18
CA ASP A 191 -11.87 -9.70 -29.94
C ASP A 191 -13.26 -9.28 -30.44
N HIS A 192 -13.59 -9.71 -31.63
CA HIS A 192 -14.89 -9.38 -32.25
C HIS A 192 -16.10 -9.80 -31.40
N ASN A 193 -15.95 -10.87 -30.63
CA ASN A 193 -17.03 -11.39 -29.77
C ASN A 193 -17.32 -10.51 -28.55
N GLU A 194 -16.34 -9.70 -28.11
CA GLU A 194 -16.48 -8.80 -26.96
C GLU A 194 -16.69 -7.34 -27.36
N THR A 195 -16.71 -7.05 -28.67
CA THR A 195 -16.97 -5.70 -29.19
C THR A 195 -18.45 -5.52 -29.46
N GLN A 196 -19.09 -4.55 -28.81
CA GLN A 196 -20.48 -4.17 -29.10
C GLN A 196 -20.55 -3.24 -30.31
N ALA A 197 -21.70 -3.24 -31.00
CA ALA A 197 -21.91 -2.36 -32.15
C ALA A 197 -21.80 -0.88 -31.73
N GLY A 198 -20.81 -0.16 -32.30
CA GLY A 198 -20.54 1.25 -31.97
C GLY A 198 -19.39 1.48 -31.00
N GLU A 199 -18.80 0.44 -30.43
CA GLU A 199 -17.60 0.54 -29.60
C GLU A 199 -16.31 0.47 -30.44
N ALA A 200 -15.24 1.10 -29.91
CA ALA A 200 -13.93 1.00 -30.49
C ALA A 200 -13.40 -0.44 -30.33
N GLY A 201 -12.87 -1.02 -31.41
CA GLY A 201 -12.24 -2.35 -31.42
C GLY A 201 -10.82 -2.38 -30.83
N VAL A 202 -10.40 -1.30 -30.19
CA VAL A 202 -9.05 -1.16 -29.59
C VAL A 202 -9.15 -0.49 -28.24
N ASP A 203 -8.50 -1.08 -27.25
CA ASP A 203 -8.35 -0.51 -25.90
C ASP A 203 -6.91 -0.01 -25.70
N ILE A 204 -6.77 1.23 -25.25
CA ILE A 204 -5.48 1.86 -24.97
C ILE A 204 -5.33 2.05 -23.46
N TYR A 205 -4.39 1.33 -22.86
CA TYR A 205 -4.07 1.42 -21.43
C TYR A 205 -2.84 2.30 -21.26
N LYS A 206 -3.04 3.51 -20.72
CA LYS A 206 -1.94 4.41 -20.35
C LYS A 206 -1.34 3.95 -19.02
N LEU A 207 -0.03 3.84 -18.97
CA LEU A 207 0.72 3.46 -17.77
C LEU A 207 1.15 4.72 -17.01
N THR A 208 1.01 4.66 -15.68
CA THR A 208 1.49 5.70 -14.77
C THR A 208 2.99 5.50 -14.54
N LYS A 209 3.78 6.53 -14.82
CA LYS A 209 5.25 6.47 -14.71
C LYS A 209 5.75 7.48 -13.71
N TYR A 210 6.51 7.03 -12.70
CA TYR A 210 7.24 7.85 -11.73
C TYR A 210 6.44 9.00 -11.13
N THR A 211 5.21 8.74 -10.73
CA THR A 211 4.36 9.73 -10.06
C THR A 211 4.48 9.62 -8.54
N ARG A 212 4.27 10.73 -7.87
CA ARG A 212 4.29 10.81 -6.42
C ARG A 212 2.97 10.26 -5.84
N SER A 213 3.06 9.38 -4.84
CA SER A 213 1.93 8.98 -4.01
C SER A 213 1.69 9.98 -2.86
N ASN A 214 0.56 9.84 -2.14
CA ASN A 214 0.26 10.67 -0.96
C ASN A 214 1.31 10.52 0.16
N GLN A 215 2.01 9.39 0.23
CA GLN A 215 3.08 9.10 1.18
C GLN A 215 4.49 9.37 0.62
N ASN A 216 4.61 10.14 -0.46
CA ASN A 216 5.86 10.45 -1.14
C ASN A 216 6.59 9.23 -1.74
N THR A 217 5.92 8.10 -1.90
CA THR A 217 6.48 6.94 -2.57
C THR A 217 6.32 7.05 -4.09
N CYS A 218 7.14 6.30 -4.83
CA CYS A 218 7.08 6.27 -6.29
C CYS A 218 5.99 5.32 -6.78
N ILE A 219 5.10 5.80 -7.63
CA ILE A 219 4.15 4.98 -8.37
C ILE A 219 4.69 4.82 -9.78
N ASP A 220 5.06 3.60 -10.13
CA ASP A 220 5.55 3.24 -11.45
C ASP A 220 4.88 1.94 -11.91
N GLN A 221 4.31 1.95 -13.11
CA GLN A 221 3.69 0.77 -13.71
C GLN A 221 4.57 0.22 -14.81
N LYS A 222 4.80 -1.09 -14.78
CA LYS A 222 5.66 -1.81 -15.74
C LYS A 222 4.82 -2.84 -16.50
N PRO A 223 4.83 -2.86 -17.84
CA PRO A 223 4.13 -3.86 -18.61
C PRO A 223 4.75 -5.25 -18.37
N ILE A 224 3.91 -6.26 -18.22
CA ILE A 224 4.32 -7.67 -18.12
C ILE A 224 4.02 -8.45 -19.40
N VAL A 225 3.09 -7.94 -20.22
CA VAL A 225 2.70 -8.53 -21.51
C VAL A 225 3.64 -8.12 -22.62
N ARG A 226 3.71 -8.95 -23.65
CA ARG A 226 4.50 -8.69 -24.85
C ARG A 226 3.58 -8.53 -26.06
N GLN A 227 4.11 -7.92 -27.11
CA GLN A 227 3.40 -7.82 -28.38
C GLN A 227 3.07 -9.23 -28.92
N GLY A 228 1.81 -9.43 -29.30
CA GLY A 228 1.28 -10.70 -29.79
C GLY A 228 0.67 -11.62 -28.72
N ASP A 229 0.78 -11.28 -27.43
CA ASP A 229 0.16 -12.07 -26.37
C ASP A 229 -1.37 -11.97 -26.47
N VAL A 230 -2.05 -13.07 -26.18
CA VAL A 230 -3.52 -13.13 -26.05
C VAL A 230 -3.88 -12.90 -24.60
N VAL A 231 -4.80 -11.99 -24.36
CA VAL A 231 -5.24 -11.61 -23.02
C VAL A 231 -6.75 -11.80 -22.90
N SER A 232 -7.18 -12.27 -21.75
CA SER A 232 -8.58 -12.40 -21.38
C SER A 232 -9.03 -11.24 -20.49
N LYS A 233 -10.33 -11.00 -20.43
CA LYS A 233 -10.89 -10.04 -19.48
C LYS A 233 -10.49 -10.38 -18.05
N GLY A 234 -9.91 -9.43 -17.33
CA GLY A 234 -9.44 -9.61 -15.96
C GLY A 234 -7.94 -9.95 -15.81
N ASP A 235 -7.23 -10.22 -16.92
CA ASP A 235 -5.79 -10.46 -16.87
C ASP A 235 -5.02 -9.19 -16.54
N VAL A 236 -3.94 -9.33 -15.76
CA VAL A 236 -3.06 -8.21 -15.42
C VAL A 236 -2.15 -7.91 -16.60
N LEU A 237 -2.18 -6.68 -17.09
CA LEU A 237 -1.38 -6.20 -18.21
C LEU A 237 -0.09 -5.53 -17.76
N ALA A 238 -0.13 -4.83 -16.64
CA ALA A 238 1.03 -4.12 -16.09
C ALA A 238 1.02 -4.19 -14.57
N ASP A 239 2.20 -4.44 -14.00
CA ASP A 239 2.43 -4.44 -12.57
C ASP A 239 2.50 -3.01 -12.03
N GLY A 240 1.91 -2.81 -10.85
CA GLY A 240 2.04 -1.58 -10.08
C GLY A 240 3.18 -1.62 -9.05
N PRO A 241 3.25 -0.62 -8.16
CA PRO A 241 4.20 -0.64 -7.05
C PRO A 241 3.91 -1.83 -6.11
N SER A 242 4.96 -2.46 -5.60
CA SER A 242 4.88 -3.65 -4.73
C SER A 242 4.12 -4.83 -5.32
N VAL A 243 4.15 -4.99 -6.63
CA VAL A 243 3.58 -6.13 -7.34
C VAL A 243 4.62 -6.71 -8.28
N ASP A 244 4.67 -8.03 -8.37
CA ASP A 244 5.53 -8.77 -9.27
C ASP A 244 4.73 -9.88 -9.96
N LEU A 245 4.70 -9.87 -11.30
CA LEU A 245 3.94 -10.79 -12.16
C LEU A 245 2.46 -10.93 -11.75
N GLY A 246 1.84 -9.83 -11.34
CA GLY A 246 0.45 -9.79 -10.91
C GLY A 246 0.19 -10.30 -9.49
N GLU A 247 1.22 -10.60 -8.72
CA GLU A 247 1.13 -11.00 -7.32
C GLU A 247 1.66 -9.91 -6.40
N LEU A 248 1.03 -9.74 -5.24
CA LEU A 248 1.47 -8.77 -4.24
C LEU A 248 2.83 -9.17 -3.68
N ALA A 249 3.80 -8.24 -3.75
CA ALA A 249 5.18 -8.43 -3.33
C ALA A 249 5.61 -7.22 -2.47
N LEU A 250 5.36 -7.29 -1.16
CA LEU A 250 5.59 -6.18 -0.23
C LEU A 250 7.04 -6.04 0.22
N GLY A 251 7.89 -7.03 -0.01
CA GLY A 251 9.27 -7.07 0.49
C GLY A 251 10.20 -7.88 -0.38
N GLN A 252 11.22 -8.45 0.24
CA GLN A 252 12.29 -9.22 -0.40
C GLN A 252 12.47 -10.57 0.29
N ASN A 253 12.75 -11.63 -0.47
CA ASN A 253 13.10 -12.91 0.09
C ASN A 253 14.57 -12.90 0.58
N MET A 254 14.80 -13.27 1.83
CA MET A 254 16.09 -13.22 2.45
C MET A 254 16.44 -14.56 3.09
N ARG A 255 17.70 -14.99 2.97
CA ARG A 255 18.20 -16.11 3.77
C ARG A 255 18.52 -15.61 5.17
N ILE A 256 17.92 -16.20 6.18
CA ILE A 256 18.04 -15.80 7.59
C ILE A 256 18.68 -16.95 8.38
N ALA A 257 19.55 -16.60 9.33
CA ALA A 257 20.07 -17.51 10.34
C ALA A 257 19.62 -17.05 11.73
N PHE A 258 18.96 -17.94 12.47
CA PHE A 258 18.54 -17.70 13.85
C PHE A 258 19.62 -18.23 14.80
N MET A 259 20.54 -17.36 15.18
CA MET A 259 21.65 -17.72 16.08
C MET A 259 22.22 -16.47 16.76
N PRO A 260 22.75 -16.59 17.99
CA PRO A 260 23.55 -15.50 18.58
C PRO A 260 24.86 -15.34 17.81
N TRP A 261 25.29 -14.08 17.58
CA TRP A 261 26.51 -13.79 16.87
C TRP A 261 27.30 -12.69 17.58
N ASN A 262 28.28 -13.10 18.38
CA ASN A 262 29.22 -12.22 19.11
C ASN A 262 28.55 -11.05 19.89
N GLY A 263 27.31 -11.21 20.29
CA GLY A 263 26.55 -10.17 21.00
C GLY A 263 26.05 -9.01 20.13
N TYR A 264 26.36 -8.96 18.83
CA TYR A 264 25.92 -7.88 17.95
C TYR A 264 24.43 -7.95 17.56
N ASN A 265 23.79 -9.07 17.82
CA ASN A 265 22.35 -9.25 17.66
C ASN A 265 21.62 -9.40 19.00
N PHE A 266 22.13 -8.75 20.07
CA PHE A 266 21.51 -8.74 21.39
C PHE A 266 20.15 -8.06 21.36
N GLU A 267 19.17 -8.61 22.07
CA GLU A 267 17.76 -8.22 22.09
C GLU A 267 17.16 -8.25 20.67
N ASP A 268 16.72 -7.11 20.18
CA ASP A 268 16.06 -6.96 18.90
C ASP A 268 17.01 -6.48 17.78
N SER A 269 18.31 -6.48 18.01
CA SER A 269 19.29 -6.09 16.99
C SER A 269 19.40 -7.13 15.88
N ILE A 270 19.47 -6.68 14.64
CA ILE A 270 19.61 -7.53 13.46
C ILE A 270 20.89 -7.17 12.72
N LEU A 271 21.68 -8.19 12.38
CA LEU A 271 22.83 -8.06 11.49
C LEU A 271 22.37 -8.28 10.06
N ILE A 272 22.74 -7.40 9.18
CA ILE A 272 22.48 -7.52 7.74
C ILE A 272 23.81 -7.65 6.99
N SER A 273 23.81 -8.46 5.93
CA SER A 273 24.95 -8.61 5.04
C SER A 273 25.16 -7.35 4.20
N GLU A 274 26.39 -6.96 3.94
CA GLU A 274 26.75 -5.89 3.01
C GLU A 274 26.19 -6.11 1.60
N ARG A 275 26.03 -7.37 1.22
CA ARG A 275 25.40 -7.77 -0.05
C ARG A 275 23.99 -7.21 -0.22
N VAL A 276 23.23 -7.02 0.86
CA VAL A 276 21.89 -6.40 0.83
C VAL A 276 21.94 -4.98 0.25
N VAL A 277 22.98 -4.23 0.63
CA VAL A 277 23.21 -2.87 0.13
C VAL A 277 23.74 -2.90 -1.31
N GLN A 278 24.68 -3.80 -1.61
CA GLN A 278 25.27 -3.93 -2.94
C GLN A 278 24.26 -4.33 -4.02
N GLU A 279 23.27 -5.16 -3.66
CA GLU A 279 22.22 -5.63 -4.56
C GLU A 279 20.98 -4.73 -4.59
N ASP A 280 20.98 -3.60 -3.88
CA ASP A 280 19.83 -2.69 -3.75
C ASP A 280 18.51 -3.38 -3.32
N ARG A 281 18.60 -4.35 -2.41
CA ARG A 281 17.45 -5.19 -2.05
C ARG A 281 16.28 -4.39 -1.46
N PHE A 282 16.57 -3.44 -0.57
CA PHE A 282 15.57 -2.60 0.09
C PHE A 282 15.66 -1.13 -0.34
N THR A 283 16.31 -0.85 -1.45
CA THR A 283 16.40 0.52 -1.98
C THR A 283 15.02 0.98 -2.46
N THR A 284 14.64 2.19 -2.08
CA THR A 284 13.34 2.80 -2.38
C THR A 284 13.51 4.15 -3.05
N ILE A 285 12.51 4.56 -3.84
CA ILE A 285 12.46 5.88 -4.46
C ILE A 285 11.39 6.71 -3.75
N HIS A 286 11.78 7.88 -3.25
CA HIS A 286 10.86 8.84 -2.65
C HIS A 286 10.80 10.09 -3.51
N ILE A 287 9.59 10.56 -3.79
CA ILE A 287 9.32 11.76 -4.57
C ILE A 287 8.68 12.79 -3.65
N GLN A 288 9.39 13.91 -3.43
CA GLN A 288 8.88 15.02 -2.63
C GLN A 288 8.51 16.18 -3.55
N GLU A 289 7.38 16.80 -3.29
CA GLU A 289 6.93 18.02 -3.94
C GLU A 289 7.02 19.16 -2.94
N LEU A 290 7.82 20.15 -3.29
CA LEU A 290 8.00 21.35 -2.50
C LEU A 290 7.42 22.53 -3.28
N SER A 291 6.56 23.33 -2.63
CA SER A 291 5.95 24.49 -3.25
C SER A 291 6.42 25.78 -2.56
N CYS A 292 6.76 26.80 -3.35
CA CYS A 292 7.07 28.13 -2.89
C CYS A 292 6.14 29.13 -3.56
N VAL A 293 5.55 30.02 -2.78
CA VAL A 293 4.65 31.05 -3.28
C VAL A 293 5.20 32.42 -2.95
N ALA A 294 5.33 33.28 -3.96
CA ALA A 294 5.59 34.71 -3.76
C ALA A 294 4.26 35.43 -3.48
N ARG A 295 4.20 36.19 -2.39
CA ARG A 295 2.99 36.87 -1.92
C ARG A 295 3.19 38.39 -1.98
N ASP A 296 2.12 39.11 -2.19
CA ASP A 296 2.10 40.53 -2.01
C ASP A 296 2.05 40.90 -0.52
N THR A 297 3.07 41.58 -0.05
CA THR A 297 3.14 42.08 1.33
C THR A 297 2.88 43.61 1.37
N LYS A 298 2.55 44.14 2.56
CA LYS A 298 2.33 45.57 2.75
C LYS A 298 3.59 46.41 2.44
N LEU A 299 4.77 45.80 2.40
CA LEU A 299 6.06 46.42 2.17
C LEU A 299 6.57 46.28 0.72
N GLY A 300 5.82 45.56 -0.11
CA GLY A 300 6.14 45.22 -1.48
C GLY A 300 5.83 43.74 -1.79
N SER A 301 5.88 43.39 -3.06
CA SER A 301 5.72 42.04 -3.51
C SER A 301 6.99 41.22 -3.27
N GLU A 302 6.81 39.96 -2.83
CA GLU A 302 7.91 38.96 -2.81
C GLU A 302 8.24 38.56 -4.24
N GLU A 303 9.50 38.25 -4.50
CA GLU A 303 9.97 37.87 -5.84
C GLU A 303 10.79 36.57 -5.76
N ILE A 304 10.58 35.67 -6.72
CA ILE A 304 11.42 34.48 -6.89
C ILE A 304 12.49 34.83 -7.91
N THR A 305 13.75 34.79 -7.48
CA THR A 305 14.89 35.20 -8.31
C THR A 305 16.14 34.42 -7.94
N ALA A 306 17.06 34.28 -8.88
CA ALA A 306 18.42 33.78 -8.64
C ALA A 306 19.36 34.82 -8.06
N ASP A 307 19.02 36.11 -8.18
CA ASP A 307 19.81 37.21 -7.65
C ASP A 307 19.56 37.41 -6.15
N ILE A 308 20.28 36.65 -5.35
CA ILE A 308 20.13 36.62 -3.90
C ILE A 308 21.36 37.23 -3.26
N PRO A 309 21.21 38.32 -2.49
CA PRO A 309 22.34 38.93 -1.79
C PRO A 309 22.87 38.02 -0.68
N ASN A 310 24.18 38.12 -0.42
CA ASN A 310 24.89 37.41 0.67
C ASN A 310 24.98 35.87 0.53
N VAL A 311 24.75 35.33 -0.64
CA VAL A 311 24.94 33.92 -0.97
C VAL A 311 26.01 33.78 -2.04
N GLY A 312 26.93 32.84 -1.86
CA GLY A 312 28.01 32.58 -2.81
C GLY A 312 27.50 32.08 -4.17
N GLU A 313 28.10 32.48 -5.27
CA GLU A 313 27.74 32.07 -6.63
C GLU A 313 27.76 30.57 -6.82
N ALA A 314 28.61 29.82 -6.11
CA ALA A 314 28.69 28.40 -6.17
C ALA A 314 27.40 27.68 -5.65
N ALA A 315 26.72 28.28 -4.66
CA ALA A 315 25.48 27.78 -4.12
C ALA A 315 24.28 28.09 -5.02
N LEU A 316 24.38 29.15 -5.83
CA LEU A 316 23.33 29.58 -6.76
C LEU A 316 23.49 28.99 -8.17
N GLY A 317 24.63 28.37 -8.47
CA GLY A 317 24.94 27.86 -9.81
C GLY A 317 24.03 26.75 -10.33
N ARG A 318 23.17 26.21 -9.46
CA ARG A 318 22.15 25.19 -9.83
C ARG A 318 20.78 25.80 -10.12
N LEU A 319 20.61 27.11 -9.88
CA LEU A 319 19.38 27.83 -10.17
C LEU A 319 19.37 28.33 -11.60
N ASP A 320 18.19 28.33 -12.22
CA ASP A 320 17.97 29.00 -13.50
C ASP A 320 17.77 30.52 -13.31
N GLU A 321 17.56 31.25 -14.41
CA GLU A 321 17.32 32.70 -14.39
C GLU A 321 16.07 33.09 -13.58
N SER A 322 15.11 32.16 -13.43
CA SER A 322 13.90 32.38 -12.65
C SER A 322 14.08 32.08 -11.16
N GLY A 323 15.25 31.65 -10.71
CA GLY A 323 15.53 31.36 -9.31
C GLY A 323 15.09 30.00 -8.84
N ILE A 324 14.79 29.08 -9.76
CA ILE A 324 14.37 27.70 -9.49
C ILE A 324 15.48 26.76 -9.98
N VAL A 325 15.72 25.67 -9.26
CA VAL A 325 16.68 24.65 -9.67
C VAL A 325 16.33 24.10 -11.05
N HIS A 326 17.32 23.95 -11.92
CA HIS A 326 17.10 23.47 -13.29
C HIS A 326 16.75 21.97 -13.31
N ILE A 327 15.96 21.57 -14.29
CA ILE A 327 15.54 20.17 -14.46
C ILE A 327 16.77 19.28 -14.73
N GLY A 328 16.89 18.18 -14.00
CA GLY A 328 18.01 17.23 -14.10
C GLY A 328 19.20 17.55 -13.20
N ALA A 329 19.13 18.59 -12.37
CA ALA A 329 20.18 18.90 -11.40
C ALA A 329 20.25 17.82 -10.31
N GLU A 330 21.46 17.36 -10.02
CA GLU A 330 21.71 16.58 -8.82
C GLU A 330 21.80 17.50 -7.61
N VAL A 331 21.01 17.22 -6.58
CA VAL A 331 20.89 18.03 -5.38
C VAL A 331 21.25 17.20 -4.14
N SER A 332 21.93 17.85 -3.20
CA SER A 332 22.37 17.27 -1.94
C SER A 332 21.70 17.97 -0.77
N ALA A 333 21.79 17.37 0.42
CA ALA A 333 21.31 18.01 1.64
C ALA A 333 22.00 19.37 1.85
N GLY A 334 21.18 20.42 2.08
CA GLY A 334 21.68 21.80 2.22
C GLY A 334 21.74 22.61 0.93
N ASP A 335 21.49 22.03 -0.24
CA ASP A 335 21.45 22.76 -1.50
C ASP A 335 20.18 23.62 -1.61
N ILE A 336 20.33 24.75 -2.31
CA ILE A 336 19.22 25.68 -2.54
C ILE A 336 18.41 25.23 -3.74
N LEU A 337 17.09 25.07 -3.55
CA LEU A 337 16.17 24.68 -4.61
C LEU A 337 15.42 25.87 -5.23
N VAL A 338 15.08 26.86 -4.41
CA VAL A 338 14.37 28.08 -4.84
C VAL A 338 14.93 29.25 -4.08
N GLY A 339 15.21 30.32 -4.78
CA GLY A 339 15.60 31.62 -4.21
C GLY A 339 14.39 32.55 -4.15
N LYS A 340 14.04 33.05 -2.98
CA LYS A 340 12.94 33.98 -2.77
C LYS A 340 13.40 35.18 -1.98
N VAL A 341 13.06 36.35 -2.45
CA VAL A 341 13.42 37.67 -1.88
C VAL A 341 12.16 38.33 -1.32
N THR A 342 12.23 38.77 -0.07
CA THR A 342 11.12 39.46 0.63
C THR A 342 11.55 40.87 0.99
N PRO A 343 10.80 41.96 0.61
CA PRO A 343 11.15 43.33 0.96
C PRO A 343 11.07 43.57 2.48
N LYS A 344 12.05 44.32 2.99
CA LYS A 344 12.19 44.65 4.42
C LYS A 344 11.82 46.10 4.67
N GLY A 345 11.01 46.35 5.68
CA GLY A 345 10.64 47.73 6.08
C GLY A 345 11.78 48.49 6.74
N GLU A 346 11.85 49.81 6.48
CA GLU A 346 12.90 50.69 6.98
C GLU A 346 13.12 50.68 8.50
N THR A 347 12.07 50.37 9.27
CA THR A 347 12.13 50.35 10.74
C THR A 347 12.88 49.17 11.33
N GLN A 348 13.23 48.18 10.53
CA GLN A 348 13.85 46.92 10.99
C GLN A 348 15.33 46.79 10.56
N LEU A 349 15.91 47.81 9.92
CA LEU A 349 17.29 47.79 9.50
C LEU A 349 18.25 48.01 10.69
N THR A 350 19.25 47.17 10.83
CA THR A 350 20.35 47.37 11.76
C THR A 350 21.24 48.52 11.32
N PRO A 351 22.03 49.14 12.21
CA PRO A 351 22.96 50.22 11.84
C PRO A 351 23.95 49.79 10.74
N GLU A 352 24.38 48.54 10.74
CA GLU A 352 25.30 47.95 9.76
C GLU A 352 24.64 47.82 8.38
N GLU A 353 23.38 47.40 8.33
CA GLU A 353 22.61 47.32 7.10
C GLU A 353 22.30 48.69 6.50
N LYS A 354 22.11 49.71 7.34
CA LYS A 354 21.97 51.10 6.89
C LYS A 354 23.24 51.61 6.23
N LEU A 355 24.39 51.20 6.75
CA LEU A 355 25.69 51.57 6.20
C LEU A 355 25.95 50.86 4.86
N LEU A 356 25.61 49.57 4.77
CA LEU A 356 25.70 48.78 3.54
C LEU A 356 24.76 49.33 2.44
N ARG A 357 23.58 49.80 2.80
CA ARG A 357 22.65 50.46 1.89
C ARG A 357 23.25 51.77 1.29
N ALA A 358 23.93 52.53 2.13
CA ALA A 358 24.56 53.76 1.70
C ALA A 358 25.74 53.52 0.75
N ILE A 359 26.44 52.40 0.86
CA ILE A 359 27.64 52.07 0.08
C ILE A 359 27.31 51.31 -1.20
N PHE A 360 26.41 50.36 -1.15
CA PHE A 360 26.13 49.39 -2.23
C PHE A 360 24.77 49.58 -2.91
N GLY A 361 23.98 50.57 -2.52
CA GLY A 361 22.66 50.86 -3.09
C GLY A 361 21.50 50.08 -2.48
N GLU A 362 20.29 50.41 -2.94
CA GLU A 362 19.04 49.94 -2.31
C GLU A 362 18.83 48.42 -2.29
N LYS A 363 19.35 47.68 -3.28
CA LYS A 363 19.15 46.24 -3.43
C LYS A 363 19.76 45.39 -2.31
N ALA A 364 20.83 45.85 -1.66
CA ALA A 364 21.55 45.06 -0.65
C ALA A 364 20.90 45.04 0.74
N SER A 365 19.95 45.92 1.02
CA SER A 365 19.38 46.10 2.37
C SER A 365 17.88 45.86 2.49
N ASP A 366 17.16 45.74 1.36
CA ASP A 366 15.70 45.63 1.36
C ASP A 366 15.16 44.18 1.50
N VAL A 367 16.06 43.22 1.68
CA VAL A 367 15.71 41.78 1.71
C VAL A 367 15.83 41.24 3.13
N LYS A 368 14.72 40.78 3.71
CA LYS A 368 14.71 40.31 5.09
C LYS A 368 14.98 38.81 5.23
N ASP A 369 14.48 37.97 4.45
CA ASP A 369 14.66 36.56 4.62
C ASP A 369 14.68 35.81 3.29
N LEU A 370 15.75 35.11 3.11
CA LEU A 370 15.90 34.08 2.14
C LEU A 370 15.08 32.89 2.59
N SER A 371 13.89 32.72 2.08
CA SER A 371 13.26 31.40 2.24
C SER A 371 13.90 30.46 1.24
N LEU A 372 14.97 29.84 1.70
CA LEU A 372 15.66 28.79 0.98
C LEU A 372 14.90 27.49 1.29
N ILE A 373 14.43 26.82 0.26
CA ILE A 373 13.96 25.46 0.41
C ILE A 373 15.17 24.55 0.35
N HIS A 374 15.51 23.94 1.48
CA HIS A 374 16.61 23.00 1.59
C HIS A 374 16.08 21.57 1.57
N ILE A 375 16.86 20.65 1.01
CA ILE A 375 16.68 19.23 1.26
C ILE A 375 17.26 18.97 2.64
N SER A 376 16.40 18.59 3.59
CA SER A 376 16.85 18.01 4.85
C SER A 376 17.34 16.59 4.60
N GLU A 377 18.36 16.16 5.37
CA GLU A 377 18.70 14.74 5.37
C GLU A 377 17.44 13.91 5.65
N PRO A 378 17.26 12.78 4.94
CA PRO A 378 16.15 11.88 5.23
C PRO A 378 16.24 11.49 6.70
N THR A 379 15.28 11.94 7.49
CA THR A 379 15.14 11.49 8.88
C THR A 379 15.01 9.99 8.84
N ARG A 380 15.91 9.28 9.52
CA ARG A 380 15.74 7.84 9.75
C ARG A 380 14.36 7.65 10.34
N PRO A 381 13.53 6.75 9.80
CA PRO A 381 12.25 6.45 10.42
C PRO A 381 12.55 6.08 11.88
N LEU A 382 11.94 6.78 12.83
CA LEU A 382 12.11 6.58 14.27
C LEU A 382 11.61 5.19 14.75
N TYR A 383 11.00 4.42 13.85
CA TYR A 383 10.51 3.08 14.08
C TYR A 383 11.04 2.14 13.00
N ILE A 384 12.20 1.55 13.28
CA ILE A 384 12.47 0.21 12.76
C ILE A 384 11.63 -0.71 13.64
N SER A 385 10.36 -0.81 13.31
CA SER A 385 9.52 -1.85 13.88
C SER A 385 10.03 -3.17 13.34
N TYR A 386 10.37 -4.08 14.24
CA TYR A 386 10.76 -5.44 13.91
C TYR A 386 9.66 -6.10 13.13
N ALA A 387 9.78 -6.09 11.83
CA ALA A 387 9.20 -7.14 11.04
C ALA A 387 10.10 -8.36 11.23
N VAL A 388 9.89 -9.11 12.27
CA VAL A 388 10.32 -10.50 12.28
C VAL A 388 9.38 -11.17 11.28
N PHE A 389 9.83 -11.26 10.06
CA PHE A 389 9.21 -12.13 9.09
C PHE A 389 9.50 -13.55 9.54
N CYS A 390 8.54 -14.17 10.16
CA CYS A 390 8.47 -15.61 10.15
C CYS A 390 8.25 -16.01 8.70
N LEU A 391 9.30 -16.51 8.09
CA LEU A 391 9.24 -17.30 6.87
C LEU A 391 8.73 -18.67 7.21
#